data_39f5eaa4f9d63dd71307ae0599824597
#
_entry.id   39f5eaa4f9d63dd71307ae0599824597
#
_cell.length_a   1.000
_cell.length_b   1.000
_cell.length_c   1.000
_cell.angle_alpha   90.00
_cell.angle_beta   90.00
_cell.angle_gamma   90.00
#
_symmetry.space_group_name_H-M   'P 1'
#
loop_
_entity.id
_entity.type
_entity.pdbx_description
1 polymer ?
#
loop_
_entity_poly.entity_id
_entity_poly.type
_entity_poly.pdbx_seq_one_letter_code
_entity_poly.pdbx_strand_id
1 'polypeptide(L)'
;MKILAVDTTSTTFTAVLIDGDKTFAKSFEVGKSGHSSLILPTIADLLAEGGVEVKDLDGIAVVVGPGSFTGIRIGVSAVTAIAYGTGAKRIAVNSFELLAYSRESGVLAIDAGHGHTYTAKLENGKIVSTEFVEEKDSATLPKDKITTTSCSVVTALDNIVRTKWAENNFVKVFEPYYMRKSQAERNNEI
;
A
#
# COMPACT_ATOMS: atom_id res chain seq x y z
N MET A 1 -2.61 -14.70 15.62
CA MET A 1 -2.97 -13.38 15.08
C MET A 1 -3.43 -13.59 13.65
N LYS A 2 -4.58 -13.00 13.30
CA LYS A 2 -5.17 -13.06 11.95
C LYS A 2 -5.26 -11.66 11.38
N ILE A 3 -4.51 -11.37 10.33
CA ILE A 3 -4.44 -10.02 9.73
C ILE A 3 -4.66 -10.12 8.24
N LEU A 4 -5.56 -9.29 7.72
CA LEU A 4 -5.74 -9.05 6.29
C LEU A 4 -4.98 -7.79 5.88
N ALA A 5 -4.12 -7.88 4.88
CA ALA A 5 -3.39 -6.74 4.32
C ALA A 5 -3.73 -6.57 2.83
N VAL A 6 -3.91 -5.32 2.38
CA VAL A 6 -4.33 -5.01 1.01
C VAL A 6 -3.48 -3.89 0.43
N ASP A 7 -3.05 -4.06 -0.83
CA ASP A 7 -2.44 -3.02 -1.66
C ASP A 7 -3.19 -2.87 -2.99
N THR A 8 -3.63 -1.65 -3.26
CA THR A 8 -4.29 -1.23 -4.51
C THR A 8 -3.64 0.02 -5.10
N THR A 9 -2.43 0.35 -4.65
CA THR A 9 -1.78 1.64 -4.98
C THR A 9 -1.12 1.68 -6.35
N SER A 10 -1.00 0.52 -7.02
CA SER A 10 -0.40 0.37 -8.35
C SER A 10 -1.37 -0.32 -9.33
N THR A 11 -0.88 -0.75 -10.48
CA THR A 11 -1.62 -1.61 -11.43
C THR A 11 -1.77 -3.04 -10.92
N THR A 12 -0.99 -3.44 -9.93
CA THR A 12 -1.06 -4.74 -9.28
C THR A 12 -1.98 -4.66 -8.06
N PHE A 13 -2.95 -5.58 -7.98
CA PHE A 13 -3.69 -5.83 -6.75
C PHE A 13 -2.93 -6.86 -5.93
N THR A 14 -2.77 -6.59 -4.64
CA THR A 14 -2.20 -7.57 -3.70
C THR A 14 -3.05 -7.64 -2.45
N ALA A 15 -3.43 -8.87 -2.06
CA ALA A 15 -4.03 -9.16 -0.76
C ALA A 15 -3.25 -10.27 -0.07
N VAL A 16 -3.03 -10.11 1.22
CA VAL A 16 -2.29 -11.05 2.06
C VAL A 16 -3.11 -11.33 3.31
N LEU A 17 -3.35 -12.60 3.61
CA LEU A 17 -3.92 -13.07 4.86
C LEU A 17 -2.81 -13.73 5.68
N ILE A 18 -2.56 -13.18 6.85
CA ILE A 18 -1.61 -13.70 7.83
C ILE A 18 -2.41 -14.44 8.90
N ASP A 19 -2.15 -15.73 9.11
CA ASP A 19 -2.74 -16.52 10.20
C ASP A 19 -1.64 -17.25 10.99
N GLY A 20 -1.26 -16.67 12.14
CA GLY A 20 -0.09 -17.11 12.87
C GLY A 20 1.17 -17.05 11.99
N ASP A 21 1.82 -18.21 11.78
CA ASP A 21 3.01 -18.32 10.93
C ASP A 21 2.69 -18.57 9.46
N LYS A 22 1.42 -18.80 9.12
CA LYS A 22 0.98 -19.03 7.75
C LYS A 22 0.66 -17.72 7.03
N THR A 23 0.94 -17.71 5.73
CA THR A 23 0.59 -16.61 4.83
C THR A 23 -0.10 -17.16 3.59
N PHE A 24 -1.28 -16.62 3.30
CA PHE A 24 -2.01 -16.83 2.06
C PHE A 24 -1.99 -15.52 1.29
N ALA A 25 -1.90 -15.56 -0.04
CA ALA A 25 -1.83 -14.33 -0.82
C ALA A 25 -2.42 -14.48 -2.21
N LYS A 26 -2.98 -13.38 -2.70
CA LYS A 26 -3.36 -13.18 -4.09
C LYS A 26 -2.66 -11.91 -4.59
N SER A 27 -1.94 -12.02 -5.70
CA SER A 27 -1.29 -10.86 -6.32
C SER A 27 -1.32 -11.01 -7.84
N PHE A 28 -1.92 -10.04 -8.53
CA PHE A 28 -2.09 -10.08 -9.98
C PHE A 28 -2.28 -8.68 -10.57
N GLU A 29 -1.93 -8.53 -11.84
CA GLU A 29 -2.17 -7.30 -12.58
C GLU A 29 -3.67 -7.06 -12.79
N VAL A 30 -4.12 -5.84 -12.51
CA VAL A 30 -5.51 -5.45 -12.66
C VAL A 30 -5.74 -4.89 -14.06
N GLY A 31 -6.55 -5.59 -14.83
CA GLY A 31 -6.93 -5.17 -16.17
C GLY A 31 -7.92 -3.99 -16.19
N LYS A 32 -8.65 -3.83 -17.29
CA LYS A 32 -9.65 -2.75 -17.49
C LYS A 32 -10.79 -2.72 -16.46
N SER A 33 -11.05 -3.84 -15.76
CA SER A 33 -12.10 -3.96 -14.74
C SER A 33 -11.86 -3.08 -13.50
N GLY A 34 -10.61 -2.69 -13.27
CA GLY A 34 -10.22 -1.90 -12.12
C GLY A 34 -10.27 -2.66 -10.78
N HIS A 35 -9.69 -2.08 -9.74
CA HIS A 35 -9.65 -2.68 -8.40
C HIS A 35 -11.04 -2.84 -7.77
N SER A 36 -11.99 -1.97 -8.07
CA SER A 36 -13.29 -1.90 -7.39
C SER A 36 -14.12 -3.18 -7.52
N SER A 37 -14.06 -3.85 -8.67
CA SER A 37 -14.81 -5.09 -8.90
C SER A 37 -14.12 -6.33 -8.33
N LEU A 38 -12.83 -6.26 -8.04
CA LEU A 38 -11.99 -7.39 -7.66
C LEU A 38 -11.72 -7.47 -6.16
N ILE A 39 -11.70 -6.34 -5.45
CA ILE A 39 -11.20 -6.28 -4.07
C ILE A 39 -12.01 -7.17 -3.11
N LEU A 40 -13.33 -7.04 -3.05
CA LEU A 40 -14.15 -7.80 -2.11
C LEU A 40 -14.23 -9.30 -2.47
N PRO A 41 -14.45 -9.69 -3.74
CA PRO A 41 -14.40 -11.12 -4.12
C PRO A 41 -13.05 -11.75 -3.78
N THR A 42 -11.92 -11.08 -4.09
CA THR A 42 -10.59 -11.63 -3.81
C THR A 42 -10.33 -11.76 -2.30
N ILE A 43 -10.79 -10.81 -1.49
CA ILE A 43 -10.71 -10.91 -0.02
C ILE A 43 -11.54 -12.10 0.47
N ALA A 44 -12.75 -12.28 -0.03
CA ALA A 44 -13.61 -13.41 0.36
C ALA A 44 -12.97 -14.76 0.02
N ASP A 45 -12.44 -14.91 -1.20
CA ASP A 45 -11.73 -16.11 -1.63
C ASP A 45 -10.49 -16.39 -0.77
N LEU A 46 -9.73 -15.35 -0.44
CA LEU A 46 -8.52 -15.46 0.37
C LEU A 46 -8.84 -15.90 1.80
N LEU A 47 -9.87 -15.34 2.40
CA LEU A 47 -10.36 -15.73 3.73
C LEU A 47 -10.86 -17.17 3.74
N ALA A 48 -11.61 -17.58 2.71
CA ALA A 48 -12.10 -18.97 2.56
C ALA A 48 -10.94 -19.95 2.40
N GLU A 49 -9.90 -19.62 1.61
CA GLU A 49 -8.69 -20.40 1.44
C GLU A 49 -7.94 -20.61 2.77
N GLY A 50 -7.87 -19.56 3.58
CA GLY A 50 -7.29 -19.62 4.93
C GLY A 50 -8.18 -20.25 6.00
N GLY A 51 -9.45 -20.51 5.70
CA GLY A 51 -10.41 -20.99 6.70
C GLY A 51 -10.70 -19.96 7.81
N VAL A 52 -10.62 -18.66 7.48
CA VAL A 52 -10.79 -17.55 8.42
C VAL A 52 -12.10 -16.83 8.12
N GLU A 53 -12.94 -16.60 9.13
CA GLU A 53 -14.10 -15.73 8.97
C GLU A 53 -13.69 -14.25 9.16
N VAL A 54 -14.37 -13.35 8.46
CA VAL A 54 -14.06 -11.92 8.52
C VAL A 54 -14.12 -11.36 9.95
N LYS A 55 -15.03 -11.88 10.76
CA LYS A 55 -15.19 -11.49 12.18
C LYS A 55 -14.02 -11.87 13.07
N ASP A 56 -13.20 -12.86 12.64
CA ASP A 56 -12.06 -13.37 13.42
C ASP A 56 -10.75 -12.60 13.13
N LEU A 57 -10.82 -11.58 12.31
CA LEU A 57 -9.65 -10.74 12.00
C LEU A 57 -9.27 -9.90 13.22
N ASP A 58 -8.05 -10.10 13.72
CA ASP A 58 -7.44 -9.28 14.77
C ASP A 58 -7.01 -7.92 14.24
N GLY A 59 -6.55 -7.88 13.00
CA GLY A 59 -6.02 -6.69 12.36
C GLY A 59 -6.33 -6.59 10.87
N ILE A 60 -6.33 -5.36 10.38
CA ILE A 60 -6.45 -5.03 8.96
C ILE A 60 -5.38 -4.01 8.61
N ALA A 61 -4.64 -4.29 7.54
CA ALA A 61 -3.62 -3.42 6.99
C ALA A 61 -4.00 -2.93 5.59
N VAL A 62 -3.61 -1.71 5.24
CA VAL A 62 -3.74 -1.20 3.88
C VAL A 62 -2.56 -0.32 3.51
N VAL A 63 -2.14 -0.42 2.25
CA VAL A 63 -1.16 0.51 1.70
C VAL A 63 -1.90 1.81 1.36
N VAL A 64 -1.55 2.88 2.09
CA VAL A 64 -2.24 4.18 2.03
C VAL A 64 -1.72 5.11 0.93
N GLY A 65 -0.69 4.71 0.21
CA GLY A 65 -0.03 5.50 -0.83
C GLY A 65 1.40 5.90 -0.45
N PRO A 66 2.08 6.72 -1.28
CA PRO A 66 1.57 7.33 -2.52
C PRO A 66 1.42 6.31 -3.66
N GLY A 67 0.66 6.68 -4.71
CA GLY A 67 0.40 5.84 -5.87
C GLY A 67 -0.86 6.26 -6.61
N SER A 68 -1.55 5.28 -7.20
CA SER A 68 -2.83 5.48 -7.90
C SER A 68 -3.88 6.11 -6.99
N PHE A 69 -4.31 7.33 -7.29
CA PHE A 69 -5.32 8.06 -6.51
C PHE A 69 -6.64 7.28 -6.36
N THR A 70 -7.12 6.69 -7.46
CA THR A 70 -8.32 5.86 -7.47
C THR A 70 -8.09 4.56 -6.70
N GLY A 71 -6.95 3.91 -6.92
CA GLY A 71 -6.60 2.67 -6.22
C GLY A 71 -6.54 2.85 -4.70
N ILE A 72 -5.84 3.87 -4.22
CA ILE A 72 -5.76 4.21 -2.79
C ILE A 72 -7.17 4.35 -2.18
N ARG A 73 -8.06 5.11 -2.82
CA ARG A 73 -9.43 5.31 -2.32
C ARG A 73 -10.23 4.02 -2.26
N ILE A 74 -10.14 3.18 -3.28
CA ILE A 74 -10.83 1.88 -3.32
C ILE A 74 -10.33 1.00 -2.16
N GLY A 75 -9.02 0.82 -2.03
CA GLY A 75 -8.43 0.00 -0.97
C GLY A 75 -8.79 0.50 0.42
N VAL A 76 -8.50 1.77 0.70
CA VAL A 76 -8.78 2.38 2.01
C VAL A 76 -10.27 2.29 2.36
N SER A 77 -11.17 2.60 1.41
CA SER A 77 -12.62 2.54 1.69
C SER A 77 -13.09 1.11 2.01
N ALA A 78 -12.67 0.13 1.21
CA ALA A 78 -13.05 -1.27 1.41
C ALA A 78 -12.59 -1.81 2.76
N VAL A 79 -11.29 -1.62 3.09
CA VAL A 79 -10.76 -2.15 4.36
C VAL A 79 -11.25 -1.35 5.58
N THR A 80 -11.56 -0.06 5.40
CA THR A 80 -12.21 0.74 6.46
C THR A 80 -13.56 0.17 6.83
N ALA A 81 -14.39 -0.19 5.84
CA ALA A 81 -15.69 -0.81 6.07
C ALA A 81 -15.56 -2.14 6.85
N ILE A 82 -14.59 -2.99 6.45
CA ILE A 82 -14.34 -4.25 7.15
C ILE A 82 -13.87 -3.98 8.59
N ALA A 83 -12.93 -3.02 8.78
CA ALA A 83 -12.42 -2.68 10.11
C ALA A 83 -13.49 -2.13 11.04
N TYR A 84 -14.48 -1.41 10.52
CA TYR A 84 -15.64 -0.97 11.32
C TYR A 84 -16.54 -2.13 11.71
N GLY A 85 -16.80 -3.05 10.77
CA GLY A 85 -17.66 -4.22 11.04
C GLY A 85 -17.07 -5.23 12.01
N THR A 86 -15.73 -5.33 12.05
CA THR A 86 -15.02 -6.32 12.89
C THR A 86 -14.45 -5.75 14.18
N GLY A 87 -14.22 -4.43 14.25
CA GLY A 87 -13.46 -3.82 15.34
C GLY A 87 -11.95 -4.11 15.28
N ALA A 88 -11.46 -4.70 14.19
CA ALA A 88 -10.05 -5.06 14.03
C ALA A 88 -9.11 -3.85 14.13
N LYS A 89 -7.91 -4.07 14.66
CA LYS A 89 -6.84 -3.06 14.73
C LYS A 89 -6.41 -2.65 13.33
N ARG A 90 -6.09 -1.37 13.14
CA ARG A 90 -5.76 -0.79 11.83
C ARG A 90 -4.28 -0.53 11.71
N ILE A 91 -3.67 -0.98 10.61
CA ILE A 91 -2.24 -0.80 10.29
C ILE A 91 -2.14 -0.08 8.94
N ALA A 92 -1.58 1.12 8.94
CA ALA A 92 -1.27 1.83 7.70
C ALA A 92 0.15 1.50 7.25
N VAL A 93 0.30 1.17 5.96
CA VAL A 93 1.59 0.94 5.30
C VAL A 93 1.78 2.01 4.23
N ASN A 94 2.95 2.66 4.20
CA ASN A 94 3.28 3.61 3.14
C ASN A 94 3.89 2.85 1.94
N SER A 95 3.59 3.26 0.71
CA SER A 95 4.14 2.62 -0.49
C SER A 95 5.68 2.70 -0.54
N PHE A 96 6.28 3.74 0.02
CA PHE A 96 7.73 3.82 0.13
C PHE A 96 8.31 2.82 1.13
N GLU A 97 7.56 2.39 2.16
CA GLU A 97 8.01 1.32 3.06
C GLU A 97 8.17 -0.01 2.32
N LEU A 98 7.30 -0.30 1.33
CA LEU A 98 7.44 -1.47 0.48
C LEU A 98 8.72 -1.41 -0.37
N LEU A 99 9.01 -0.26 -0.98
CA LEU A 99 10.23 -0.05 -1.76
C LEU A 99 11.49 -0.05 -0.89
N ALA A 100 11.40 0.50 0.32
CA ALA A 100 12.51 0.56 1.27
C ALA A 100 12.84 -0.80 1.90
N TYR A 101 11.89 -1.76 1.85
CA TYR A 101 12.04 -3.05 2.53
C TYR A 101 13.36 -3.74 2.16
N SER A 102 14.15 -4.13 3.17
CA SER A 102 15.48 -4.75 3.03
C SER A 102 16.51 -3.91 2.24
N ARG A 103 16.42 -2.59 2.32
CA ARG A 103 17.37 -1.67 1.71
C ARG A 103 17.90 -0.67 2.73
N GLU A 104 19.15 -0.25 2.55
CA GLU A 104 19.83 0.68 3.46
C GLU A 104 19.77 2.13 2.96
N SER A 105 19.91 2.34 1.64
CA SER A 105 19.97 3.69 1.08
C SER A 105 19.54 3.72 -0.38
N GLY A 106 19.19 4.90 -0.88
CA GLY A 106 18.86 5.15 -2.27
C GLY A 106 17.73 6.17 -2.44
N VAL A 107 17.40 6.46 -3.69
CA VAL A 107 16.24 7.27 -4.05
C VAL A 107 15.12 6.34 -4.50
N LEU A 108 14.06 6.28 -3.72
CA LEU A 108 12.85 5.54 -4.05
C LEU A 108 12.01 6.38 -5.00
N ALA A 109 11.37 5.75 -6.00
CA ALA A 109 10.56 6.46 -6.98
C ALA A 109 9.31 5.67 -7.35
N ILE A 110 8.15 6.34 -7.30
CA ILE A 110 6.84 5.80 -7.64
C ILE A 110 6.24 6.67 -8.73
N ASP A 111 5.73 6.07 -9.79
CA ASP A 111 5.05 6.78 -10.88
C ASP A 111 3.81 7.51 -10.34
N ALA A 112 3.76 8.83 -10.55
CA ALA A 112 2.64 9.69 -10.19
C ALA A 112 1.71 9.97 -11.38
N GLY A 113 1.95 9.33 -12.52
CA GLY A 113 1.25 9.54 -13.79
C GLY A 113 1.66 10.82 -14.51
N HIS A 114 1.42 10.86 -15.82
CA HIS A 114 1.71 12.02 -16.67
C HIS A 114 3.18 12.52 -16.59
N GLY A 115 4.12 11.59 -16.53
CA GLY A 115 5.56 11.90 -16.44
C GLY A 115 6.04 12.39 -15.06
N HIS A 116 5.15 12.57 -14.11
CA HIS A 116 5.50 12.97 -12.74
C HIS A 116 5.94 11.78 -11.89
N THR A 117 6.71 12.04 -10.84
CA THR A 117 7.24 11.01 -9.94
C THR A 117 7.12 11.44 -8.48
N TYR A 118 6.63 10.53 -7.63
CA TYR A 118 6.79 10.64 -6.18
C TYR A 118 8.13 10.04 -5.81
N THR A 119 8.94 10.75 -5.02
CA THR A 119 10.24 10.27 -4.59
C THR A 119 10.35 10.28 -3.07
N ALA A 120 11.23 9.41 -2.57
CA ALA A 120 11.68 9.44 -1.18
C ALA A 120 13.17 9.13 -1.11
N LYS A 121 13.87 9.80 -0.22
CA LYS A 121 15.27 9.52 0.10
C LYS A 121 15.34 8.53 1.25
N LEU A 122 16.05 7.43 1.03
CA LEU A 122 16.30 6.39 2.02
C LEU A 122 17.75 6.51 2.50
N GLU A 123 17.96 6.57 3.82
CA GLU A 123 19.27 6.59 4.47
C GLU A 123 19.24 5.74 5.74
N ASN A 124 20.20 4.82 5.89
CA ASN A 124 20.28 3.90 7.03
C ASN A 124 18.96 3.16 7.32
N GLY A 125 18.31 2.67 6.25
CA GLY A 125 17.04 1.96 6.35
C GLY A 125 15.82 2.84 6.70
N LYS A 126 15.98 4.19 6.74
CA LYS A 126 14.91 5.12 7.10
C LYS A 126 14.60 6.10 5.97
N ILE A 127 13.33 6.38 5.75
CA ILE A 127 12.88 7.43 4.85
C ILE A 127 13.10 8.77 5.53
N VAL A 128 13.99 9.60 4.97
CA VAL A 128 14.38 10.89 5.55
C VAL A 128 13.70 12.10 4.89
N SER A 129 13.25 11.95 3.65
CA SER A 129 12.48 12.99 2.95
C SER A 129 11.61 12.39 1.86
N THR A 130 10.56 13.11 1.50
CA THR A 130 9.69 12.79 0.35
C THR A 130 9.47 14.03 -0.50
N GLU A 131 9.36 13.87 -1.83
CA GLU A 131 9.20 14.96 -2.78
C GLU A 131 8.30 14.53 -3.94
N PHE A 132 7.53 15.47 -4.48
CA PHE A 132 6.83 15.36 -5.75
C PHE A 132 7.66 16.02 -6.84
N VAL A 133 8.09 15.25 -7.85
CA VAL A 133 8.91 15.72 -8.97
C VAL A 133 8.04 15.87 -10.19
N GLU A 134 7.98 17.08 -10.76
CA GLU A 134 7.26 17.38 -12.00
C GLU A 134 7.95 16.74 -13.22
N GLU A 135 7.19 16.51 -14.29
CA GLU A 135 7.72 15.92 -15.53
C GLU A 135 8.97 16.63 -16.05
N LYS A 136 8.95 17.98 -16.09
CA LYS A 136 10.07 18.81 -16.56
C LYS A 136 11.37 18.58 -15.78
N ASP A 137 11.27 18.17 -14.51
CA ASP A 137 12.39 17.94 -13.61
C ASP A 137 12.73 16.45 -13.49
N SER A 138 11.98 15.55 -14.12
CA SER A 138 12.17 14.10 -14.01
C SER A 138 13.55 13.63 -14.49
N ALA A 139 14.17 14.35 -15.42
CA ALA A 139 15.52 14.09 -15.93
C ALA A 139 16.62 14.31 -14.87
N THR A 140 16.33 15.04 -13.78
CA THR A 140 17.27 15.27 -12.66
C THR A 140 17.35 14.08 -11.72
N LEU A 141 16.38 13.17 -11.77
CA LEU A 141 16.35 11.98 -10.92
C LEU A 141 17.51 11.02 -11.25
N PRO A 142 18.08 10.36 -10.24
CA PRO A 142 19.12 9.35 -10.45
C PRO A 142 18.65 8.26 -11.42
N LYS A 143 19.56 7.79 -12.30
CA LYS A 143 19.25 6.71 -13.24
C LYS A 143 19.02 5.37 -12.55
N ASP A 144 19.66 5.17 -11.41
CA ASP A 144 19.60 4.00 -10.54
C ASP A 144 18.55 4.10 -9.42
N LYS A 145 17.58 5.03 -9.58
CA LYS A 145 16.47 5.12 -8.62
C LYS A 145 15.73 3.81 -8.48
N ILE A 146 15.30 3.54 -7.26
CA ILE A 146 14.60 2.31 -6.88
C ILE A 146 13.10 2.45 -7.21
N THR A 147 12.62 1.64 -8.15
CA THR A 147 11.22 1.65 -8.60
C THR A 147 10.48 0.34 -8.27
N THR A 148 11.19 -0.67 -7.77
CA THR A 148 10.64 -1.99 -7.46
C THR A 148 11.07 -2.41 -6.06
N THR A 149 10.30 -3.29 -5.44
CA THR A 149 10.66 -3.92 -4.16
C THR A 149 11.89 -4.82 -4.31
N SER A 150 12.61 -5.06 -3.21
CA SER A 150 13.77 -5.96 -3.18
C SER A 150 13.38 -7.44 -3.28
N CYS A 151 12.12 -7.75 -2.99
CA CYS A 151 11.50 -9.07 -3.06
C CYS A 151 10.08 -8.92 -3.62
N SER A 152 9.25 -9.98 -3.58
CA SER A 152 7.85 -9.84 -3.96
C SER A 152 7.11 -8.85 -3.06
N VAL A 153 6.13 -8.12 -3.61
CA VAL A 153 5.26 -7.21 -2.82
C VAL A 153 4.56 -7.97 -1.69
N VAL A 154 4.17 -9.21 -1.93
CA VAL A 154 3.59 -10.10 -0.91
C VAL A 154 4.54 -10.27 0.27
N THR A 155 5.81 -10.61 0.01
CA THR A 155 6.82 -10.81 1.06
C THR A 155 7.10 -9.51 1.82
N ALA A 156 7.27 -8.39 1.12
CA ALA A 156 7.49 -7.10 1.75
C ALA A 156 6.31 -6.69 2.65
N LEU A 157 5.08 -6.79 2.12
CA LEU A 157 3.87 -6.42 2.84
C LEU A 157 3.64 -7.30 4.08
N ASP A 158 3.80 -8.63 3.94
CA ASP A 158 3.67 -9.58 5.05
C ASP A 158 4.63 -9.21 6.21
N ASN A 159 5.91 -9.03 5.91
CA ASN A 159 6.92 -8.74 6.94
C ASN A 159 6.73 -7.35 7.57
N ILE A 160 6.40 -6.32 6.79
CA ILE A 160 6.13 -4.97 7.31
C ILE A 160 4.93 -5.01 8.26
N VAL A 161 3.86 -5.71 7.88
CA VAL A 161 2.65 -5.82 8.71
C VAL A 161 2.93 -6.58 10.00
N ARG A 162 3.69 -7.68 9.96
CA ARG A 162 4.13 -8.42 11.17
C ARG A 162 4.95 -7.53 12.09
N THR A 163 5.89 -6.77 11.54
CA THR A 163 6.72 -5.84 12.32
C THR A 163 5.86 -4.76 13.00
N LYS A 164 5.00 -4.09 12.22
CA LYS A 164 4.10 -3.06 12.78
C LYS A 164 3.14 -3.62 13.83
N TRP A 165 2.67 -4.85 13.66
CA TRP A 165 1.85 -5.53 14.65
C TRP A 165 2.61 -5.76 15.96
N ALA A 166 3.83 -6.30 15.87
CA ALA A 166 4.68 -6.56 17.04
C ALA A 166 5.06 -5.28 17.80
N GLU A 167 5.23 -4.18 17.07
CA GLU A 167 5.51 -2.85 17.62
C GLU A 167 4.26 -2.12 18.15
N ASN A 168 3.06 -2.71 18.04
CA ASN A 168 1.78 -2.06 18.31
C ASN A 168 1.58 -0.74 17.54
N ASN A 169 2.11 -0.66 16.32
CA ASN A 169 2.01 0.50 15.45
C ASN A 169 0.64 0.52 14.74
N PHE A 170 -0.39 0.95 15.48
CA PHE A 170 -1.77 0.98 15.04
C PHE A 170 -2.24 2.42 14.83
N VAL A 171 -3.12 2.61 13.85
CA VAL A 171 -3.76 3.90 13.57
C VAL A 171 -5.23 3.86 13.98
N LYS A 172 -5.79 5.01 14.36
CA LYS A 172 -7.22 5.13 14.68
C LYS A 172 -8.09 5.13 13.43
N VAL A 173 -7.59 5.76 12.36
CA VAL A 173 -8.24 5.93 11.06
C VAL A 173 -7.20 5.70 9.96
N PHE A 174 -7.61 5.11 8.85
CA PHE A 174 -6.77 5.07 7.66
C PHE A 174 -6.85 6.41 6.94
N GLU A 175 -5.73 7.11 6.86
CA GLU A 175 -5.61 8.37 6.13
C GLU A 175 -4.85 8.13 4.83
N PRO A 176 -5.50 8.33 3.65
CA PRO A 176 -4.79 8.26 2.38
C PRO A 176 -3.61 9.24 2.33
N TYR A 177 -2.45 8.76 1.93
CA TYR A 177 -1.26 9.58 1.81
C TYR A 177 -1.15 10.16 0.40
N TYR A 178 -1.70 11.36 0.22
CA TYR A 178 -1.66 12.10 -1.03
C TYR A 178 -0.48 13.08 -1.03
N MET A 179 0.53 12.84 -1.86
CA MET A 179 1.64 13.78 -2.06
C MET A 179 1.28 14.91 -3.05
N ARG A 180 0.14 14.79 -3.74
CA ARG A 180 -0.37 15.78 -4.70
C ARG A 180 -1.86 15.96 -4.49
N LYS A 181 -2.34 17.21 -4.55
CA LYS A 181 -3.78 17.52 -4.55
C LYS A 181 -4.47 16.85 -5.74
N SER A 182 -5.71 16.44 -5.59
CA SER A 182 -6.51 15.89 -6.69
C SER A 182 -6.63 16.89 -7.85
N GLN A 183 -6.93 16.41 -9.05
CA GLN A 183 -7.11 17.28 -10.21
C GLN A 183 -8.26 18.28 -10.00
N ALA A 184 -9.32 17.87 -9.32
CA ALA A 184 -10.46 18.73 -8.98
C ALA A 184 -10.08 19.87 -8.01
N GLU A 185 -9.24 19.58 -7.00
CA GLU A 185 -8.75 20.60 -6.06
C GLU A 185 -7.81 21.60 -6.74
N ARG A 186 -6.99 21.15 -7.70
CA ARG A 186 -6.10 22.03 -8.48
C ARG A 186 -6.84 22.93 -9.44
N ASN A 187 -7.94 22.46 -10.04
CA ASN A 187 -8.76 23.25 -10.96
C ASN A 187 -9.58 24.33 -10.25
N ASN A 188 -9.77 24.24 -8.93
CA ASN A 188 -10.47 25.23 -8.13
C ASN A 188 -9.57 26.35 -7.59
N GLU A 189 -8.26 26.28 -7.83
CA GLU A 189 -7.27 27.29 -7.40
C GLU A 189 -6.92 28.27 -8.54
N ILE A 190 -7.59 28.17 -9.70
CA ILE A 190 -7.52 29.09 -10.85
C ILE A 190 -8.79 29.95 -10.88
#